data_8ce3c776dbed8d6aad0e7ecf33da24e0
#
_entry.id   8ce3c776dbed8d6aad0e7ecf33da24e0
#
_cell.length_a   1.000
_cell.length_b   1.000
_cell.length_c   1.000
_cell.angle_alpha   90.00
_cell.angle_beta   90.00
_cell.angle_gamma   90.00
#
_symmetry.space_group_name_H-M   'P 1'
#
loop_
_entity.id
_entity.type
_entity.pdbx_description
1 polymer ?
#
loop_
_entity_poly.entity_id
_entity_poly.type
_entity_poly.pdbx_seq_one_letter_code
_entity_poly.pdbx_strand_id
1 'polypeptide(L)'
;MTQPTDSAAALLALLHHERANLFAQFESIPPELRATSAGEGEGGWSAAQIIEHCARVEGNVARMIAKGGEMPRTATPEELQAALLTERTIGWVRERTTKVEAPERVHPTGALDADAAIAQLQATREALLAAFTAADDAVLDGVAFPHPFLGPLTLRSWVELTAHHDARHAAQMAELRRV
;
A
#
# COMPACT_ATOMS: atom_id res chain seq x y z
N MET A 1 9.21 -1.50 -22.84
CA MET A 1 7.76 -1.44 -22.54
C MET A 1 7.50 -2.53 -21.53
N THR A 2 7.52 -2.16 -20.23
CA THR A 2 7.18 -3.08 -19.14
C THR A 2 5.65 -3.18 -19.14
N GLN A 3 5.14 -4.36 -19.41
CA GLN A 3 3.70 -4.65 -19.31
C GLN A 3 3.30 -4.49 -17.84
N PRO A 4 2.06 -4.01 -17.53
CA PRO A 4 1.52 -4.15 -16.18
C PRO A 4 1.70 -5.59 -15.72
N THR A 5 1.76 -5.81 -14.42
CA THR A 5 1.98 -7.12 -13.80
C THR A 5 0.81 -8.07 -14.14
N ASP A 6 0.78 -8.55 -15.39
CA ASP A 6 -0.37 -9.23 -16.04
C ASP A 6 -0.70 -10.60 -15.44
N SER A 7 0.12 -11.12 -14.52
CA SER A 7 -0.19 -12.38 -13.85
C SER A 7 -0.31 -12.20 -12.34
N ALA A 8 -1.28 -12.87 -11.73
CA ALA A 8 -1.42 -12.93 -10.28
C ALA A 8 -0.11 -13.35 -9.60
N ALA A 9 0.64 -14.28 -10.21
CA ALA A 9 1.92 -14.74 -9.68
C ALA A 9 2.98 -13.63 -9.66
N ALA A 10 3.08 -12.81 -10.71
CA ALA A 10 4.02 -11.69 -10.74
C ALA A 10 3.64 -10.60 -9.75
N LEU A 11 2.33 -10.32 -9.56
CA LEU A 11 1.85 -9.38 -8.57
C LEU A 11 2.13 -9.88 -7.14
N LEU A 12 1.93 -11.15 -6.86
CA LEU A 12 2.27 -11.76 -5.57
C LEU A 12 3.78 -11.67 -5.29
N ALA A 13 4.61 -11.94 -6.30
CA ALA A 13 6.08 -11.80 -6.19
C ALA A 13 6.49 -10.35 -5.88
N LEU A 14 5.87 -9.36 -6.54
CA LEU A 14 6.09 -7.95 -6.28
C LEU A 14 5.71 -7.57 -4.84
N LEU A 15 4.52 -8.00 -4.37
CA LEU A 15 4.05 -7.77 -3.01
C LEU A 15 5.02 -8.34 -1.96
N HIS A 16 5.54 -9.55 -2.18
CA HIS A 16 6.51 -10.16 -1.28
C HIS A 16 7.86 -9.43 -1.29
N HIS A 17 8.34 -9.06 -2.47
CA HIS A 17 9.61 -8.37 -2.62
C HIS A 17 9.60 -7.01 -1.90
N GLU A 18 8.60 -6.18 -2.13
CA GLU A 18 8.54 -4.84 -1.55
C GLU A 18 8.25 -4.89 -0.04
N ARG A 19 7.48 -5.87 0.43
CA ARG A 19 7.30 -6.10 1.87
C ARG A 19 8.60 -6.51 2.56
N ALA A 20 9.38 -7.39 1.95
CA ALA A 20 10.69 -7.79 2.48
C ALA A 20 11.64 -6.58 2.56
N ASN A 21 11.63 -5.72 1.54
CA ASN A 21 12.38 -4.48 1.55
C ASN A 21 11.92 -3.54 2.69
N LEU A 22 10.60 -3.34 2.86
CA LEU A 22 10.06 -2.52 3.96
C LEU A 22 10.52 -3.03 5.33
N PHE A 23 10.45 -4.34 5.57
CA PHE A 23 10.90 -4.94 6.82
C PHE A 23 12.41 -4.79 7.02
N ALA A 24 13.22 -5.01 5.97
CA ALA A 24 14.66 -4.83 6.06
C ALA A 24 15.04 -3.39 6.45
N GLN A 25 14.33 -2.37 5.92
CA GLN A 25 14.55 -0.99 6.32
C GLN A 25 14.12 -0.74 7.76
N PHE A 26 12.97 -1.29 8.20
CA PHE A 26 12.52 -1.19 9.59
C PHE A 26 13.49 -1.85 10.57
N GLU A 27 13.96 -3.06 10.27
CA GLU A 27 14.90 -3.80 11.11
C GLU A 27 16.27 -3.11 11.22
N SER A 28 16.66 -2.34 10.20
CA SER A 28 17.89 -1.56 10.20
C SER A 28 17.87 -0.36 11.16
N ILE A 29 16.68 0.01 11.68
CA ILE A 29 16.52 1.06 12.69
C ILE A 29 16.70 0.42 14.08
N PRO A 30 17.57 0.96 14.95
CA PRO A 30 17.73 0.47 16.31
C PRO A 30 16.38 0.37 17.05
N PRO A 31 16.11 -0.73 17.77
CA PRO A 31 14.81 -0.97 18.43
C PRO A 31 14.31 0.21 19.27
N GLU A 32 15.21 0.86 20.00
CA GLU A 32 14.93 2.01 20.88
C GLU A 32 14.51 3.27 20.11
N LEU A 33 14.83 3.36 18.81
CA LEU A 33 14.48 4.51 17.97
C LEU A 33 13.22 4.27 17.14
N ARG A 34 12.71 3.04 17.06
CA ARG A 34 11.56 2.70 16.18
C ARG A 34 10.27 3.43 16.53
N ALA A 35 10.11 3.84 17.79
CA ALA A 35 8.96 4.62 18.26
C ALA A 35 9.23 6.13 18.30
N THR A 36 10.46 6.57 18.01
CA THR A 36 10.84 7.98 18.07
C THR A 36 10.37 8.69 16.81
N SER A 37 9.53 9.72 16.99
CA SER A 37 9.07 10.59 15.91
C SER A 37 10.18 11.57 15.51
N ALA A 38 10.34 11.81 14.20
CA ALA A 38 11.31 12.76 13.65
C ALA A 38 10.73 14.20 13.53
N GLY A 39 9.46 14.42 13.88
CA GLY A 39 8.80 15.72 13.76
C GLY A 39 7.28 15.62 13.71
N GLU A 40 6.62 16.60 13.05
CA GLU A 40 5.17 16.63 12.87
C GLU A 40 4.76 16.19 11.45
N GLY A 41 3.51 15.71 11.33
CA GLY A 41 2.92 15.26 10.06
C GLY A 41 3.54 13.97 9.53
N GLU A 42 3.21 13.62 8.29
CA GLU A 42 3.71 12.39 7.64
C GLU A 42 5.24 12.32 7.56
N GLY A 43 5.89 13.47 7.39
CA GLY A 43 7.36 13.56 7.37
C GLY A 43 8.01 13.32 8.74
N GLY A 44 7.23 13.38 9.81
CA GLY A 44 7.69 13.20 11.17
C GLY A 44 7.29 11.87 11.82
N TRP A 45 6.62 10.99 11.09
CA TRP A 45 6.23 9.69 11.64
C TRP A 45 7.43 8.85 12.05
N SER A 46 7.29 8.18 13.20
CA SER A 46 8.24 7.14 13.61
C SER A 46 8.16 5.92 12.70
N ALA A 47 9.16 5.05 12.75
CA ALA A 47 9.14 3.79 12.00
C ALA A 47 7.91 2.94 12.36
N ALA A 48 7.52 2.87 13.62
CA ALA A 48 6.31 2.17 14.07
C ALA A 48 5.04 2.78 13.48
N GLN A 49 4.94 4.10 13.42
CA GLN A 49 3.82 4.81 12.81
C GLN A 49 3.74 4.59 11.29
N ILE A 50 4.87 4.52 10.59
CA ILE A 50 4.93 4.18 9.16
C ILE A 50 4.39 2.76 8.94
N ILE A 51 4.79 1.79 9.74
CA ILE A 51 4.27 0.42 9.68
C ILE A 51 2.76 0.37 9.95
N GLU A 52 2.29 1.08 10.99
CA GLU A 52 0.85 1.18 11.29
C GLU A 52 0.07 1.77 10.10
N HIS A 53 0.60 2.83 9.48
CA HIS A 53 0.00 3.44 8.30
C HIS A 53 -0.10 2.44 7.14
N CYS A 54 0.97 1.70 6.81
CA CYS A 54 0.96 0.66 5.78
C CYS A 54 -0.11 -0.40 6.08
N ALA A 55 -0.24 -0.84 7.34
CA ALA A 55 -1.26 -1.79 7.75
C ALA A 55 -2.68 -1.26 7.52
N ARG A 56 -2.93 0.01 7.87
CA ARG A 56 -4.25 0.65 7.68
C ARG A 56 -4.62 0.77 6.19
N VAL A 57 -3.67 1.15 5.34
CA VAL A 57 -3.87 1.22 3.88
C VAL A 57 -4.20 -0.17 3.34
N GLU A 58 -3.39 -1.17 3.65
CA GLU A 58 -3.54 -2.53 3.15
C GLU A 58 -4.86 -3.19 3.62
N GLY A 59 -5.22 -3.01 4.90
CA GLY A 59 -6.49 -3.47 5.44
C GLY A 59 -7.70 -2.80 4.77
N ASN A 60 -7.58 -1.55 4.30
CA ASN A 60 -8.62 -0.92 3.50
C ASN A 60 -8.75 -1.59 2.12
N VAL A 61 -7.64 -1.92 1.46
CA VAL A 61 -7.66 -2.61 0.15
C VAL A 61 -8.28 -4.00 0.29
N ALA A 62 -7.92 -4.77 1.31
CA ALA A 62 -8.56 -6.06 1.58
C ALA A 62 -10.09 -5.95 1.71
N ARG A 63 -10.57 -4.94 2.46
CA ARG A 63 -12.01 -4.67 2.58
C ARG A 63 -12.67 -4.24 1.28
N MET A 64 -11.97 -3.46 0.44
CA MET A 64 -12.49 -3.06 -0.88
C MET A 64 -12.68 -4.28 -1.80
N ILE A 65 -11.74 -5.24 -1.79
CA ILE A 65 -11.86 -6.48 -2.55
C ILE A 65 -13.08 -7.29 -2.07
N ALA A 66 -13.22 -7.47 -0.75
CA ALA A 66 -14.36 -8.18 -0.18
C ALA A 66 -15.70 -7.56 -0.58
N LYS A 67 -15.79 -6.22 -0.60
CA LYS A 67 -16.99 -5.49 -1.06
C LYS A 67 -17.16 -5.51 -2.57
N GLY A 68 -16.09 -5.59 -3.33
CA GLY A 68 -16.12 -5.57 -4.80
C GLY A 68 -16.98 -6.63 -5.41
N GLY A 69 -17.06 -7.82 -4.79
CA GLY A 69 -17.93 -8.91 -5.21
C GLY A 69 -19.44 -8.57 -5.15
N GLU A 70 -19.83 -7.64 -4.29
CA GLU A 70 -21.23 -7.21 -4.10
C GLU A 70 -21.58 -5.96 -4.95
N MET A 71 -20.59 -5.33 -5.59
CA MET A 71 -20.80 -4.10 -6.33
C MET A 71 -21.27 -4.34 -7.77
N PRO A 72 -22.18 -3.50 -8.29
CA PRO A 72 -22.55 -3.57 -9.70
C PRO A 72 -21.36 -3.19 -10.59
N ARG A 73 -21.16 -3.96 -11.68
CA ARG A 73 -20.13 -3.71 -12.70
C ARG A 73 -20.68 -2.76 -13.74
N THR A 74 -20.59 -1.46 -13.46
CA THR A 74 -21.15 -0.39 -14.31
C THR A 74 -20.09 0.38 -15.10
N ALA A 75 -18.81 0.17 -14.83
CA ALA A 75 -17.73 0.85 -15.53
C ALA A 75 -17.60 0.33 -16.97
N THR A 76 -17.41 1.24 -17.92
CA THR A 76 -17.14 0.90 -19.32
C THR A 76 -15.72 0.35 -19.50
N PRO A 77 -15.41 -0.37 -20.60
CA PRO A 77 -14.04 -0.82 -20.87
C PRO A 77 -13.01 0.32 -20.91
N GLU A 78 -13.40 1.48 -21.40
CA GLU A 78 -12.54 2.67 -21.46
C GLU A 78 -12.24 3.22 -20.06
N GLU A 79 -13.24 3.25 -19.18
CA GLU A 79 -13.07 3.66 -17.78
C GLU A 79 -12.17 2.68 -17.01
N LEU A 80 -12.34 1.38 -17.22
CA LEU A 80 -11.49 0.35 -16.62
C LEU A 80 -10.05 0.44 -17.14
N GLN A 81 -9.86 0.68 -18.44
CA GLN A 81 -8.53 0.90 -19.00
C GLN A 81 -7.85 2.15 -18.40
N ALA A 82 -8.60 3.23 -18.19
CA ALA A 82 -8.10 4.44 -17.54
C ALA A 82 -7.82 4.25 -16.03
N ALA A 83 -8.41 3.21 -15.41
CA ALA A 83 -8.24 2.87 -14.00
C ALA A 83 -7.05 1.95 -13.71
N LEU A 84 -6.22 1.65 -14.72
CA LEU A 84 -4.98 0.88 -14.55
C LEU A 84 -3.84 1.78 -14.07
N LEU A 85 -2.93 1.20 -13.27
CA LEU A 85 -1.68 1.87 -12.94
C LEU A 85 -0.80 2.00 -14.19
N THR A 86 -0.21 3.18 -14.36
CA THR A 86 0.77 3.45 -15.43
C THR A 86 2.17 3.54 -14.82
N GLU A 87 3.21 3.31 -15.62
CA GLU A 87 4.60 3.53 -15.20
C GLU A 87 4.82 4.93 -14.62
N ARG A 88 4.18 5.95 -15.21
CA ARG A 88 4.23 7.33 -14.70
C ARG A 88 3.63 7.42 -13.29
N THR A 89 2.48 6.80 -13.06
CA THR A 89 1.79 6.79 -11.77
C THR A 89 2.63 6.02 -10.73
N ILE A 90 3.17 4.87 -11.12
CA ILE A 90 4.06 4.06 -10.26
C ILE A 90 5.30 4.88 -9.86
N GLY A 91 5.94 5.54 -10.83
CA GLY A 91 7.09 6.41 -10.58
C GLY A 91 6.75 7.51 -9.57
N TRP A 92 5.62 8.19 -9.77
CA TRP A 92 5.16 9.23 -8.84
C TRP A 92 4.87 8.70 -7.43
N VAL A 93 4.25 7.51 -7.31
CA VAL A 93 3.99 6.89 -6.01
C VAL A 93 5.30 6.57 -5.27
N ARG A 94 6.29 6.02 -5.97
CA ARG A 94 7.59 5.63 -5.38
C ARG A 94 8.47 6.84 -5.04
N GLU A 95 8.30 7.94 -5.77
CA GLU A 95 9.08 9.14 -5.58
C GLU A 95 8.71 9.85 -4.26
N ARG A 96 9.73 10.37 -3.56
CA ARG A 96 9.55 11.05 -2.28
C ARG A 96 9.83 12.55 -2.32
N THR A 97 10.09 13.10 -3.50
CA THR A 97 10.30 14.56 -3.67
C THR A 97 9.02 15.35 -3.45
N THR A 98 7.87 14.77 -3.84
CA THR A 98 6.56 15.34 -3.56
C THR A 98 6.01 14.79 -2.24
N LYS A 99 5.88 15.67 -1.24
CA LYS A 99 5.18 15.32 0.00
C LYS A 99 3.69 15.31 -0.28
N VAL A 100 3.05 14.20 0.06
CA VAL A 100 1.60 14.01 -0.05
C VAL A 100 1.08 13.75 1.35
N GLU A 101 0.09 14.50 1.79
CA GLU A 101 -0.56 14.26 3.07
C GLU A 101 -1.53 13.09 2.94
N ALA A 102 -1.34 12.07 3.75
CA ALA A 102 -2.21 10.90 3.78
C ALA A 102 -3.64 11.30 4.23
N PRO A 103 -4.69 10.68 3.69
CA PRO A 103 -6.03 10.88 4.23
C PRO A 103 -6.14 10.47 5.70
N GLU A 104 -6.88 11.25 6.50
CA GLU A 104 -7.02 11.04 7.96
C GLU A 104 -7.36 9.59 8.35
N ARG A 105 -8.22 8.92 7.55
CA ARG A 105 -8.64 7.53 7.81
C ARG A 105 -7.49 6.50 7.83
N VAL A 106 -6.34 6.84 7.27
CA VAL A 106 -5.14 5.99 7.24
C VAL A 106 -3.97 6.57 8.04
N HIS A 107 -4.17 7.70 8.73
CA HIS A 107 -3.17 8.20 9.67
C HIS A 107 -2.91 7.17 10.76
N PRO A 108 -1.64 6.98 11.18
CA PRO A 108 -1.32 6.15 12.33
C PRO A 108 -1.91 6.78 13.59
N THR A 109 -2.36 5.96 14.51
CA THR A 109 -2.86 6.44 15.81
C THR A 109 -1.73 6.82 16.76
N GLY A 110 -0.54 6.25 16.53
CA GLY A 110 0.60 6.35 17.43
C GLY A 110 0.42 5.57 18.75
N ALA A 111 -0.64 4.76 18.85
CA ALA A 111 -0.92 3.95 20.04
C ALA A 111 -0.23 2.58 20.01
N LEU A 112 0.29 2.16 18.85
CA LEU A 112 0.97 0.88 18.69
C LEU A 112 2.47 1.04 18.93
N ASP A 113 3.03 0.11 19.71
CA ASP A 113 4.47 -0.07 19.73
C ASP A 113 4.95 -0.76 18.42
N ALA A 114 6.26 -0.90 18.29
CA ALA A 114 6.87 -1.44 17.09
C ALA A 114 6.43 -2.88 16.78
N ASP A 115 6.33 -3.73 17.78
CA ASP A 115 5.98 -5.15 17.62
C ASP A 115 4.48 -5.29 17.28
N ALA A 116 3.62 -4.53 17.93
CA ALA A 116 2.19 -4.51 17.63
C ALA A 116 1.90 -3.97 16.23
N ALA A 117 2.64 -2.95 15.77
CA ALA A 117 2.52 -2.42 14.41
C ALA A 117 2.93 -3.46 13.35
N ILE A 118 4.03 -4.19 13.58
CA ILE A 118 4.46 -5.29 12.71
C ILE A 118 3.42 -6.41 12.69
N ALA A 119 2.92 -6.84 13.84
CA ALA A 119 1.90 -7.88 13.93
C ALA A 119 0.61 -7.48 13.17
N GLN A 120 0.20 -6.22 13.29
CA GLN A 120 -0.95 -5.69 12.53
C GLN A 120 -0.68 -5.71 11.03
N LEU A 121 0.51 -5.30 10.58
CA LEU A 121 0.86 -5.30 9.16
C LEU A 121 0.91 -6.71 8.59
N GLN A 122 1.40 -7.70 9.34
CA GLN A 122 1.37 -9.11 8.94
C GLN A 122 -0.06 -9.62 8.79
N ALA A 123 -0.92 -9.34 9.77
CA ALA A 123 -2.33 -9.75 9.73
C ALA A 123 -3.10 -9.12 8.55
N THR A 124 -2.84 -7.85 8.24
CA THR A 124 -3.48 -7.19 7.07
C THR A 124 -2.97 -7.74 5.76
N ARG A 125 -1.70 -8.14 5.66
CA ARG A 125 -1.15 -8.82 4.49
C ARG A 125 -1.83 -10.18 4.26
N GLU A 126 -1.98 -10.97 5.31
CA GLU A 126 -2.70 -12.25 5.22
C GLU A 126 -4.13 -12.04 4.73
N ALA A 127 -4.84 -11.06 5.28
CA ALA A 127 -6.20 -10.71 4.86
C ALA A 127 -6.26 -10.23 3.40
N LEU A 128 -5.29 -9.41 2.96
CA LEU A 128 -5.20 -8.95 1.57
C LEU A 128 -4.98 -10.13 0.61
N LEU A 129 -4.01 -11.00 0.91
CA LEU A 129 -3.70 -12.15 0.07
C LEU A 129 -4.88 -13.13 0.00
N ALA A 130 -5.57 -13.38 1.12
CA ALA A 130 -6.77 -14.22 1.16
C ALA A 130 -7.89 -13.61 0.30
N ALA A 131 -8.17 -12.33 0.44
CA ALA A 131 -9.19 -11.64 -0.36
C ALA A 131 -8.84 -11.63 -1.85
N PHE A 132 -7.59 -11.34 -2.20
CA PHE A 132 -7.11 -11.31 -3.59
C PHE A 132 -7.20 -12.70 -4.26
N THR A 133 -6.78 -13.75 -3.55
CA THR A 133 -6.81 -15.13 -4.09
C THR A 133 -8.23 -15.67 -4.23
N ALA A 134 -9.15 -15.24 -3.37
CA ALA A 134 -10.55 -15.67 -3.40
C ALA A 134 -11.40 -14.90 -4.44
N ALA A 135 -10.95 -13.74 -4.89
CA ALA A 135 -11.71 -12.91 -5.82
C ALA A 135 -11.53 -13.37 -7.26
N ASP A 136 -12.62 -13.36 -8.03
CA ASP A 136 -12.57 -13.62 -9.47
C ASP A 136 -11.88 -12.44 -10.22
N ASP A 137 -11.17 -12.75 -11.31
CA ASP A 137 -10.57 -11.73 -12.17
C ASP A 137 -11.59 -10.69 -12.67
N ALA A 138 -12.81 -11.13 -12.96
CA ALA A 138 -13.88 -10.22 -13.35
C ALA A 138 -14.29 -9.22 -12.24
N VAL A 139 -14.02 -9.51 -10.97
CA VAL A 139 -14.18 -8.57 -9.85
C VAL A 139 -12.94 -7.68 -9.76
N LEU A 140 -11.76 -8.28 -9.80
CA LEU A 140 -10.50 -7.55 -9.66
C LEU A 140 -10.29 -6.51 -10.77
N ASP A 141 -10.68 -6.83 -12.00
CA ASP A 141 -10.48 -5.98 -13.16
C ASP A 141 -11.74 -5.21 -13.59
N GLY A 142 -12.93 -5.65 -13.13
CA GLY A 142 -14.22 -5.05 -13.50
C GLY A 142 -14.82 -4.08 -12.48
N VAL A 143 -14.17 -3.89 -11.33
CA VAL A 143 -14.61 -2.96 -10.29
C VAL A 143 -13.52 -1.94 -10.01
N ALA A 144 -13.86 -0.65 -10.04
CA ALA A 144 -12.95 0.43 -9.74
C ALA A 144 -13.41 1.24 -8.52
N PHE A 145 -12.46 1.64 -7.68
CA PHE A 145 -12.68 2.54 -6.54
C PHE A 145 -11.84 3.81 -6.69
N PRO A 146 -12.37 4.97 -6.24
CA PRO A 146 -11.64 6.23 -6.31
C PRO A 146 -10.44 6.22 -5.36
N HIS A 147 -9.27 6.62 -5.89
CA HIS A 147 -8.09 6.95 -5.10
C HIS A 147 -8.04 8.48 -4.89
N PRO A 148 -7.64 8.98 -3.71
CA PRO A 148 -7.66 10.41 -3.41
C PRO A 148 -6.87 11.29 -4.39
N PHE A 149 -5.79 10.77 -4.98
CA PHE A 149 -4.87 11.54 -5.82
C PHE A 149 -4.73 10.99 -7.25
N LEU A 150 -5.10 9.71 -7.48
CA LEU A 150 -4.84 9.02 -8.75
C LEU A 150 -6.10 8.83 -9.61
N GLY A 151 -7.26 9.25 -9.09
CA GLY A 151 -8.55 8.94 -9.72
C GLY A 151 -8.99 7.49 -9.44
N PRO A 152 -9.92 6.94 -10.22
CA PRO A 152 -10.38 5.57 -10.04
C PRO A 152 -9.25 4.57 -10.37
N LEU A 153 -9.16 3.50 -9.58
CA LEU A 153 -8.26 2.38 -9.81
C LEU A 153 -9.05 1.07 -9.72
N THR A 154 -8.77 0.11 -10.61
CA THR A 154 -9.32 -1.25 -10.49
C THR A 154 -8.85 -1.88 -9.18
N LEU A 155 -9.56 -2.89 -8.68
CA LEU A 155 -9.16 -3.57 -7.47
C LEU A 155 -7.78 -4.23 -7.62
N ARG A 156 -7.45 -4.78 -8.80
CA ARG A 156 -6.11 -5.29 -9.09
C ARG A 156 -5.06 -4.19 -9.01
N SER A 157 -5.32 -3.02 -9.58
CA SER A 157 -4.44 -1.85 -9.48
C SER A 157 -4.27 -1.37 -8.04
N TRP A 158 -5.31 -1.46 -7.20
CA TRP A 158 -5.20 -1.16 -5.78
C TRP A 158 -4.26 -2.14 -5.06
N VAL A 159 -4.33 -3.44 -5.39
CA VAL A 159 -3.39 -4.43 -4.84
C VAL A 159 -1.95 -4.14 -5.27
N GLU A 160 -1.73 -3.87 -6.56
CA GLU A 160 -0.41 -3.49 -7.08
C GLU A 160 0.12 -2.22 -6.41
N LEU A 161 -0.76 -1.22 -6.19
CA LEU A 161 -0.42 0.02 -5.51
C LEU A 161 0.13 -0.22 -4.10
N THR A 162 -0.37 -1.24 -3.36
CA THR A 162 0.16 -1.52 -2.01
C THR A 162 1.63 -1.93 -2.03
N ALA A 163 2.10 -2.63 -3.06
CA ALA A 163 3.52 -2.96 -3.20
C ALA A 163 4.36 -1.69 -3.42
N HIS A 164 3.93 -0.80 -4.32
CA HIS A 164 4.64 0.45 -4.58
C HIS A 164 4.58 1.41 -3.38
N HIS A 165 3.52 1.34 -2.60
CA HIS A 165 3.38 2.06 -1.34
C HIS A 165 4.37 1.55 -0.28
N ASP A 166 4.56 0.24 -0.16
CA ASP A 166 5.60 -0.34 0.68
C ASP A 166 7.00 0.15 0.27
N ALA A 167 7.29 0.17 -1.04
CA ALA A 167 8.56 0.70 -1.56
C ALA A 167 8.79 2.18 -1.21
N ARG A 168 7.75 3.02 -1.31
CA ARG A 168 7.80 4.43 -0.89
C ARG A 168 8.16 4.55 0.58
N HIS A 169 7.52 3.77 1.44
CA HIS A 169 7.73 3.83 2.88
C HIS A 169 9.04 3.15 3.32
N ALA A 170 9.54 2.17 2.59
CA ALA A 170 10.90 1.67 2.76
C ALA A 170 11.94 2.78 2.52
N ALA A 171 11.78 3.57 1.46
CA ALA A 171 12.63 4.73 1.20
C ALA A 171 12.50 5.79 2.31
N GLN A 172 11.29 6.03 2.84
CA GLN A 172 11.08 6.93 3.98
C GLN A 172 11.84 6.48 5.23
N MET A 173 11.80 5.18 5.56
CA MET A 173 12.54 4.64 6.69
C MET A 173 14.06 4.77 6.52
N ALA A 174 14.55 4.62 5.28
CA ALA A 174 15.96 4.86 4.99
C ALA A 174 16.40 6.32 5.24
N GLU A 175 15.47 7.29 5.13
CA GLU A 175 15.73 8.69 5.49
C GLU A 175 15.84 8.89 7.00
N LEU A 176 15.03 8.19 7.82
CA LEU A 176 15.07 8.28 9.28
C LEU A 176 16.43 7.90 9.89
N ARG A 177 17.22 7.06 9.20
CA ARG A 177 18.54 6.64 9.67
C ARG A 177 19.63 7.72 9.49
N ARG A 178 19.34 8.79 8.76
CA ARG A 178 20.30 9.84 8.44
C ARG A 178 20.23 11.03 9.40
N VAL A 179 19.29 10.99 10.31
CA VAL A 179 19.04 11.99 11.35
C VAL A 179 19.51 11.45 12.69
#